data_36f9ee71430eab59c3da7a6c69810128
#
_entry.id   36f9ee71430eab59c3da7a6c69810128
#
_cell.length_a   1.000
_cell.length_b   1.000
_cell.length_c   1.000
_cell.angle_alpha   90.00
_cell.angle_beta   90.00
_cell.angle_gamma   90.00
#
_symmetry.space_group_name_H-M   'P 1'
#
loop_
_entity.id
_entity.type
_entity.pdbx_description
1 polymer ?
#
loop_
_entity_poly.entity_id
_entity_poly.type
_entity_poly.pdbx_seq_one_letter_code
_entity_poly.pdbx_strand_id
1 'polypeptide(L)'
;GLELGVLLVILMLGVEVFRPLRELTQLFHQGLLGISAASGVFAMQDARTTVSESVSHRHDVSALDPTIAFENVTFAYPGGRSPAHDGLTFSVAAGEKIGLVGPSGAGKTSIVNLLLRLYDPDGGRVTMGSADLRELSFDQIRGNLAVVSQDTYLFHGTVADNLKFGNPDATPEQVEAAAHAANAHTFISTLPDGYGTVIGERGVRLSGGQRQRVAIARALLRDAPILVLDEALSAVDAENEHVIQEALDRLMEGRTTLIIAHRLSSVIGADRIIVLDAGRVTEEGSHARLLADGGIYAALMRDQVVNGASHGIAGSPFPNGGTREAFANQAAEMASTEAILRAEGMGWRQTFNELFRLVNPWKGKLILTFLLGIARFASIIGIGVASALIVAAVKDGDPFGSA
;
A
#
# COMPACT_ATOMS: atom_id res chain seq x y z
N GLY A 1 -2.07 1.99 72.65
CA GLY A 1 -2.13 2.44 71.27
C GLY A 1 -0.77 2.37 70.67
N LEU A 2 -0.67 2.01 69.43
CA LEU A 2 0.60 2.02 68.66
C LEU A 2 1.17 3.45 68.62
N GLU A 3 2.44 3.60 69.00
CA GLU A 3 3.14 4.88 68.85
C GLU A 3 3.18 5.32 67.41
N LEU A 4 3.03 6.61 67.13
CA LEU A 4 2.99 7.17 65.76
C LEU A 4 4.20 6.74 64.93
N GLY A 5 5.39 6.60 65.56
CA GLY A 5 6.61 6.14 64.89
C GLY A 5 6.51 4.70 64.37
N VAL A 6 5.94 3.81 65.18
CA VAL A 6 5.73 2.40 64.79
C VAL A 6 4.72 2.28 63.64
N LEU A 7 3.66 3.09 63.66
CA LEU A 7 2.67 3.13 62.60
C LEU A 7 3.28 3.59 61.25
N LEU A 8 4.13 4.62 61.26
CA LEU A 8 4.82 5.12 60.11
C LEU A 8 5.78 4.07 59.52
N VAL A 9 6.54 3.38 60.36
CA VAL A 9 7.45 2.30 59.95
C VAL A 9 6.67 1.15 59.27
N ILE A 10 5.54 0.74 59.86
CA ILE A 10 4.69 -0.32 59.27
C ILE A 10 4.13 0.11 57.92
N LEU A 11 3.69 1.37 57.78
CA LEU A 11 3.21 1.90 56.49
C LEU A 11 4.30 1.96 55.44
N MET A 12 5.50 2.44 55.82
CA MET A 12 6.65 2.48 54.88
C MET A 12 7.07 1.08 54.45
N LEU A 13 7.20 0.13 55.36
CA LEU A 13 7.51 -1.27 55.05
C LEU A 13 6.41 -1.89 54.17
N GLY A 14 5.14 -1.60 54.46
CA GLY A 14 4.02 -2.10 53.64
C GLY A 14 4.07 -1.63 52.21
N VAL A 15 4.47 -0.38 51.92
CA VAL A 15 4.65 0.15 50.59
C VAL A 15 5.85 -0.48 49.87
N GLU A 16 6.97 -0.65 50.56
CA GLU A 16 8.21 -1.22 50.00
C GLU A 16 8.08 -2.73 49.73
N VAL A 17 7.33 -3.49 50.51
CA VAL A 17 7.09 -4.92 50.28
C VAL A 17 6.34 -5.16 48.95
N PHE A 18 5.42 -4.27 48.57
CA PHE A 18 4.69 -4.39 47.31
C PHE A 18 5.41 -3.79 46.10
N ARG A 19 6.51 -3.04 46.30
CA ARG A 19 7.28 -2.44 45.21
C ARG A 19 7.81 -3.45 44.21
N PRO A 20 8.45 -4.58 44.59
CA PRO A 20 8.93 -5.58 43.66
C PRO A 20 7.83 -6.20 42.81
N LEU A 21 6.63 -6.37 43.39
CA LEU A 21 5.48 -6.90 42.64
C LEU A 21 5.00 -5.92 41.54
N ARG A 22 4.97 -4.62 41.84
CA ARG A 22 4.66 -3.60 40.83
C ARG A 22 5.70 -3.51 39.74
N GLU A 23 6.97 -3.56 40.11
CA GLU A 23 8.10 -3.56 39.13
C GLU A 23 8.03 -4.82 38.28
N LEU A 24 7.74 -5.99 38.83
CA LEU A 24 7.56 -7.23 38.07
C LEU A 24 6.40 -7.13 37.05
N THR A 25 5.28 -6.55 37.46
CA THR A 25 4.12 -6.33 36.59
C THR A 25 4.49 -5.39 35.42
N GLN A 26 5.22 -4.31 35.69
CA GLN A 26 5.67 -3.39 34.65
C GLN A 26 6.65 -4.05 33.66
N LEU A 27 7.63 -4.80 34.18
CA LEU A 27 8.58 -5.57 33.35
C LEU A 27 7.88 -6.62 32.51
N PHE A 28 6.87 -7.29 33.06
CA PHE A 28 6.05 -8.25 32.31
C PHE A 28 5.31 -7.58 31.14
N HIS A 29 4.65 -6.44 31.38
CA HIS A 29 3.99 -5.69 30.31
C HIS A 29 4.97 -5.16 29.26
N GLN A 30 6.13 -4.65 29.68
CA GLN A 30 7.18 -4.22 28.74
C GLN A 30 7.71 -5.39 27.93
N GLY A 31 7.87 -6.57 28.54
CA GLY A 31 8.26 -7.79 27.84
C GLY A 31 7.25 -8.23 26.79
N LEU A 32 5.95 -8.19 27.12
CA LEU A 32 4.88 -8.51 26.16
C LEU A 32 4.86 -7.53 24.98
N LEU A 33 4.99 -6.23 25.23
CA LEU A 33 5.10 -5.22 24.17
C LEU A 33 6.33 -5.45 23.29
N GLY A 34 7.48 -5.79 23.90
CA GLY A 34 8.71 -6.13 23.20
C GLY A 34 8.56 -7.36 22.31
N ILE A 35 7.90 -8.43 22.78
CA ILE A 35 7.63 -9.64 22.00
C ILE A 35 6.69 -9.33 20.83
N SER A 36 5.63 -8.56 21.09
CA SER A 36 4.68 -8.17 20.03
C SER A 36 5.38 -7.34 18.92
N ALA A 37 6.21 -6.37 19.31
CA ALA A 37 6.99 -5.59 18.36
C ALA A 37 8.00 -6.45 17.58
N ALA A 38 8.70 -7.37 18.27
CA ALA A 38 9.67 -8.28 17.65
C ALA A 38 9.00 -9.23 16.64
N SER A 39 7.80 -9.73 16.93
CA SER A 39 7.06 -10.59 16.00
C SER A 39 6.72 -9.88 14.69
N GLY A 40 6.36 -8.57 14.76
CA GLY A 40 6.13 -7.75 13.57
C GLY A 40 7.41 -7.55 12.73
N VAL A 41 8.53 -7.29 13.39
CA VAL A 41 9.84 -7.15 12.71
C VAL A 41 10.26 -8.46 12.04
N PHE A 42 10.12 -9.60 12.74
CA PHE A 42 10.45 -10.91 12.16
C PHE A 42 9.50 -11.27 11.01
N ALA A 43 8.20 -10.98 11.12
CA ALA A 43 7.27 -11.19 10.02
C ALA A 43 7.67 -10.39 8.76
N MET A 44 8.16 -9.15 8.92
CA MET A 44 8.69 -8.37 7.81
C MET A 44 10.01 -8.93 7.26
N GLN A 45 10.90 -9.42 8.13
CA GLN A 45 12.18 -10.00 7.73
C GLN A 45 12.02 -11.34 7.03
N ASP A 46 11.05 -12.15 7.44
CA ASP A 46 10.75 -13.47 6.86
C ASP A 46 9.82 -13.36 5.64
N ALA A 47 9.27 -12.18 5.35
CA ALA A 47 8.43 -11.96 4.19
C ALA A 47 9.21 -12.25 2.91
N ARG A 48 8.77 -13.27 2.18
CA ARG A 48 9.34 -13.62 0.87
C ARG A 48 8.64 -12.83 -0.21
N THR A 49 9.41 -12.29 -1.14
CA THR A 49 8.87 -11.69 -2.36
C THR A 49 8.17 -12.79 -3.17
N THR A 50 6.91 -12.57 -3.54
CA THR A 50 6.14 -13.51 -4.37
C THR A 50 6.61 -13.51 -5.81
N VAL A 51 7.20 -12.41 -6.25
CA VAL A 51 7.76 -12.23 -7.59
C VAL A 51 9.24 -11.89 -7.45
N SER A 52 10.10 -12.66 -8.11
CA SER A 52 11.54 -12.43 -8.15
C SER A 52 11.99 -12.09 -9.56
N GLU A 53 12.94 -11.17 -9.67
CA GLU A 53 13.57 -10.85 -10.96
C GLU A 53 14.46 -12.03 -11.39
N SER A 54 14.22 -12.57 -12.58
CA SER A 54 15.09 -13.58 -13.15
C SER A 54 16.37 -12.93 -13.67
N VAL A 55 17.50 -13.23 -13.07
CA VAL A 55 18.82 -12.67 -13.43
C VAL A 55 19.36 -13.28 -14.73
N SER A 56 18.72 -14.33 -15.27
CA SER A 56 19.36 -15.23 -16.23
C SER A 56 19.20 -14.88 -17.72
N HIS A 57 18.29 -13.96 -18.08
CA HIS A 57 18.11 -13.62 -19.50
C HIS A 57 17.88 -12.12 -19.66
N ARG A 58 18.96 -11.36 -19.83
CA ARG A 58 18.88 -10.04 -20.46
C ARG A 58 18.59 -10.26 -21.94
N HIS A 59 17.32 -10.34 -22.32
CA HIS A 59 16.98 -10.07 -23.69
C HIS A 59 17.45 -8.66 -24.00
N ASP A 60 18.22 -8.52 -25.09
CA ASP A 60 18.65 -7.21 -25.57
C ASP A 60 17.41 -6.52 -26.17
N VAL A 61 16.77 -5.67 -25.34
CA VAL A 61 15.42 -5.16 -25.59
C VAL A 61 15.52 -3.75 -26.18
N SER A 62 16.22 -3.63 -27.27
CA SER A 62 16.24 -2.35 -27.98
C SER A 62 14.90 -2.02 -28.67
N ALA A 63 13.98 -2.98 -28.86
CA ALA A 63 12.59 -2.75 -29.29
C ALA A 63 11.73 -4.02 -29.05
N LEU A 64 11.02 -4.10 -27.92
CA LEU A 64 9.89 -5.03 -27.83
C LEU A 64 8.76 -4.51 -28.72
N ASP A 65 8.19 -5.38 -29.56
CA ASP A 65 6.92 -5.06 -30.21
C ASP A 65 5.88 -4.72 -29.13
N PRO A 66 5.19 -3.59 -29.22
CA PRO A 66 4.24 -3.19 -28.18
C PRO A 66 2.92 -3.97 -28.27
N THR A 67 3.03 -5.30 -28.33
CA THR A 67 1.89 -6.21 -28.25
C THR A 67 1.77 -6.83 -26.88
N ILE A 68 0.57 -7.18 -26.48
CA ILE A 68 0.28 -7.86 -25.20
C ILE A 68 -0.50 -9.13 -25.51
N ALA A 69 -0.17 -10.25 -24.86
CA ALA A 69 -1.02 -11.42 -24.89
C ALA A 69 -1.13 -12.07 -23.51
N PHE A 70 -2.34 -12.50 -23.19
CA PHE A 70 -2.68 -13.37 -22.08
C PHE A 70 -3.04 -14.73 -22.67
N GLU A 71 -2.30 -15.77 -22.33
CA GLU A 71 -2.46 -17.10 -22.90
C GLU A 71 -2.81 -18.11 -21.80
N ASN A 72 -4.09 -18.50 -21.76
CA ASN A 72 -4.63 -19.46 -20.80
C ASN A 72 -4.26 -19.15 -19.36
N VAL A 73 -4.34 -17.86 -18.97
CA VAL A 73 -3.90 -17.37 -17.67
C VAL A 73 -4.88 -17.79 -16.58
N THR A 74 -4.33 -18.47 -15.57
CA THR A 74 -5.03 -18.77 -14.31
C THR A 74 -4.31 -18.04 -13.19
N PHE A 75 -5.07 -17.33 -12.34
CA PHE A 75 -4.51 -16.55 -11.26
C PHE A 75 -5.46 -16.41 -10.07
N ALA A 76 -4.93 -16.62 -8.88
CA ALA A 76 -5.60 -16.35 -7.61
C ALA A 76 -4.73 -15.50 -6.69
N TYR A 77 -5.32 -14.54 -5.98
CA TYR A 77 -4.58 -13.79 -4.97
C TYR A 77 -4.23 -14.68 -3.78
N PRO A 78 -3.04 -14.50 -3.16
CA PRO A 78 -2.65 -15.23 -1.96
C PRO A 78 -3.73 -15.11 -0.86
N GLY A 79 -4.24 -16.25 -0.38
CA GLY A 79 -5.33 -16.28 0.61
C GLY A 79 -6.73 -16.01 0.04
N GLY A 80 -6.88 -15.79 -1.26
CA GLY A 80 -8.17 -15.68 -1.94
C GLY A 80 -8.95 -17.00 -1.96
N ARG A 81 -10.28 -16.93 -1.88
CA ARG A 81 -11.16 -18.11 -1.89
C ARG A 81 -11.50 -18.61 -3.29
N SER A 82 -11.38 -17.76 -4.30
CA SER A 82 -11.69 -18.06 -5.69
C SER A 82 -10.62 -17.46 -6.62
N PRO A 83 -10.35 -18.10 -7.78
CA PRO A 83 -9.43 -17.51 -8.76
C PRO A 83 -10.02 -16.22 -9.32
N ALA A 84 -9.13 -15.23 -9.54
CA ALA A 84 -9.48 -13.99 -10.22
C ALA A 84 -9.57 -14.20 -11.73
N HIS A 85 -8.77 -15.13 -12.26
CA HIS A 85 -8.79 -15.56 -13.65
C HIS A 85 -8.70 -17.08 -13.74
N ASP A 86 -9.44 -17.65 -14.71
CA ASP A 86 -9.45 -19.09 -14.98
C ASP A 86 -9.46 -19.35 -16.49
N GLY A 87 -8.25 -19.50 -17.06
CA GLY A 87 -8.08 -19.71 -18.49
C GLY A 87 -8.27 -18.43 -19.33
N LEU A 88 -7.94 -17.24 -18.77
CA LEU A 88 -8.07 -15.97 -19.47
C LEU A 88 -7.15 -15.95 -20.71
N THR A 89 -7.75 -15.70 -21.87
CA THR A 89 -7.00 -15.62 -23.15
C THR A 89 -7.51 -14.46 -23.98
N PHE A 90 -6.63 -13.52 -24.32
CA PHE A 90 -6.84 -12.45 -25.29
C PHE A 90 -5.49 -11.84 -25.68
N SER A 91 -5.48 -11.08 -26.77
CA SER A 91 -4.29 -10.35 -27.23
C SER A 91 -4.62 -8.93 -27.64
N VAL A 92 -3.62 -8.05 -27.64
CA VAL A 92 -3.69 -6.67 -28.09
C VAL A 92 -2.61 -6.46 -29.13
N ALA A 93 -2.99 -6.05 -30.33
CA ALA A 93 -2.03 -5.77 -31.39
C ALA A 93 -1.31 -4.43 -31.16
N ALA A 94 -0.14 -4.26 -31.80
CA ALA A 94 0.59 -3.01 -31.73
C ALA A 94 -0.25 -1.84 -32.25
N GLY A 95 -0.37 -0.78 -31.44
CA GLY A 95 -1.18 0.41 -31.76
C GLY A 95 -2.69 0.24 -31.61
N GLU A 96 -3.18 -0.95 -31.22
CA GLU A 96 -4.60 -1.21 -30.99
C GLU A 96 -5.05 -0.60 -29.67
N LYS A 97 -6.26 -0.01 -29.66
CA LYS A 97 -6.95 0.49 -28.48
C LYS A 97 -8.04 -0.49 -28.09
N ILE A 98 -7.89 -1.18 -26.99
CA ILE A 98 -8.93 -2.11 -26.50
C ILE A 98 -9.59 -1.60 -25.23
N GLY A 99 -10.91 -1.79 -25.15
CA GLY A 99 -11.70 -1.55 -23.93
C GLY A 99 -11.90 -2.83 -23.15
N LEU A 100 -11.54 -2.86 -21.87
CA LEU A 100 -11.88 -3.92 -20.93
C LEU A 100 -13.09 -3.51 -20.09
N VAL A 101 -14.18 -4.23 -20.22
CA VAL A 101 -15.43 -3.98 -19.49
C VAL A 101 -15.91 -5.23 -18.78
N GLY A 102 -16.79 -5.08 -17.81
CA GLY A 102 -17.37 -6.20 -17.07
C GLY A 102 -17.86 -5.77 -15.69
N PRO A 103 -18.64 -6.60 -15.01
CA PRO A 103 -19.14 -6.32 -13.67
C PRO A 103 -18.01 -6.11 -12.66
N SER A 104 -18.36 -5.56 -11.49
CA SER A 104 -17.39 -5.44 -10.39
C SER A 104 -16.93 -6.84 -9.95
N GLY A 105 -15.64 -7.01 -9.74
CA GLY A 105 -15.07 -8.32 -9.40
C GLY A 105 -14.78 -9.24 -10.59
N ALA A 106 -15.03 -8.82 -11.85
CA ALA A 106 -14.71 -9.63 -13.04
C ALA A 106 -13.20 -9.86 -13.30
N GLY A 107 -12.31 -9.24 -12.50
CA GLY A 107 -10.86 -9.42 -12.63
C GLY A 107 -10.13 -8.32 -13.42
N LYS A 108 -10.78 -7.21 -13.79
CA LYS A 108 -10.16 -6.15 -14.59
C LYS A 108 -8.85 -5.61 -13.99
N THR A 109 -8.85 -5.29 -12.71
CA THR A 109 -7.65 -4.79 -11.98
C THR A 109 -6.55 -5.87 -11.88
N SER A 110 -6.93 -7.14 -11.83
CA SER A 110 -5.97 -8.24 -11.79
C SER A 110 -5.16 -8.35 -13.09
N ILE A 111 -5.74 -7.99 -14.24
CA ILE A 111 -5.04 -7.89 -15.52
C ILE A 111 -3.92 -6.85 -15.44
N VAL A 112 -4.20 -5.68 -14.86
CA VAL A 112 -3.17 -4.63 -14.67
C VAL A 112 -2.06 -5.11 -13.76
N ASN A 113 -2.43 -5.75 -12.64
CA ASN A 113 -1.46 -6.26 -11.67
C ASN A 113 -0.54 -7.34 -12.28
N LEU A 114 -1.08 -8.21 -13.12
CA LEU A 114 -0.31 -9.20 -13.86
C LEU A 114 0.57 -8.56 -14.94
N LEU A 115 0.05 -7.57 -15.68
CA LEU A 115 0.80 -6.86 -16.72
C LEU A 115 1.96 -6.04 -16.12
N LEU A 116 1.76 -5.44 -14.95
CA LEU A 116 2.82 -4.76 -14.19
C LEU A 116 3.78 -5.74 -13.48
N ARG A 117 3.50 -7.03 -13.59
CA ARG A 117 4.21 -8.10 -12.88
C ARG A 117 4.32 -7.85 -11.37
N LEU A 118 3.23 -7.36 -10.76
CA LEU A 118 3.09 -7.32 -9.30
C LEU A 118 2.81 -8.72 -8.75
N TYR A 119 2.28 -9.60 -9.61
CA TYR A 119 2.08 -11.04 -9.38
C TYR A 119 2.45 -11.79 -10.65
N ASP A 120 2.94 -13.02 -10.49
CA ASP A 120 3.06 -13.99 -11.59
C ASP A 120 1.78 -14.85 -11.65
N PRO A 121 1.32 -15.28 -12.84
CA PRO A 121 0.16 -16.16 -12.96
C PRO A 121 0.49 -17.57 -12.41
N ASP A 122 -0.54 -18.23 -11.82
CA ASP A 122 -0.42 -19.62 -11.35
C ASP A 122 -0.33 -20.61 -12.52
N GLY A 123 -0.93 -20.29 -13.66
CA GLY A 123 -0.90 -21.06 -14.89
C GLY A 123 -0.98 -20.16 -16.13
N GLY A 124 -0.53 -20.67 -17.26
CA GLY A 124 -0.45 -19.89 -18.49
C GLY A 124 0.72 -18.90 -18.49
N ARG A 125 0.62 -17.88 -19.35
CA ARG A 125 1.65 -16.83 -19.45
C ARG A 125 1.06 -15.49 -19.88
N VAL A 126 1.74 -14.41 -19.49
CA VAL A 126 1.51 -13.06 -19.99
C VAL A 126 2.75 -12.63 -20.76
N THR A 127 2.57 -12.17 -21.98
CA THR A 127 3.69 -11.75 -22.86
C THR A 127 3.59 -10.28 -23.21
N MET A 128 4.76 -9.66 -23.39
CA MET A 128 4.93 -8.33 -23.97
C MET A 128 5.85 -8.49 -25.17
N GLY A 129 5.35 -8.18 -26.37
CA GLY A 129 5.99 -8.63 -27.59
C GLY A 129 5.96 -10.16 -27.67
N SER A 130 7.10 -10.77 -27.98
CA SER A 130 7.27 -12.22 -27.99
C SER A 130 7.78 -12.80 -26.67
N ALA A 131 8.12 -11.96 -25.69
CA ALA A 131 8.75 -12.38 -24.44
C ALA A 131 7.72 -12.58 -23.30
N ASP A 132 7.87 -13.66 -22.52
CA ASP A 132 7.13 -13.84 -21.28
C ASP A 132 7.59 -12.78 -20.26
N LEU A 133 6.65 -12.16 -19.53
CA LEU A 133 7.00 -11.14 -18.52
C LEU A 133 7.96 -11.69 -17.46
N ARG A 134 7.93 -13.01 -17.20
CA ARG A 134 8.84 -13.66 -16.25
C ARG A 134 10.30 -13.69 -16.72
N GLU A 135 10.54 -13.50 -18.01
CA GLU A 135 11.87 -13.46 -18.62
C GLU A 135 12.42 -12.04 -18.75
N LEU A 136 11.57 -11.02 -18.54
CA LEU A 136 11.93 -9.60 -18.59
C LEU A 136 12.33 -9.08 -17.21
N SER A 137 13.24 -8.10 -17.18
CA SER A 137 13.51 -7.33 -15.95
C SER A 137 12.35 -6.39 -15.65
N PHE A 138 12.24 -5.98 -14.37
CA PHE A 138 11.24 -4.99 -13.99
C PHE A 138 11.43 -3.65 -14.70
N ASP A 139 12.69 -3.27 -14.96
CA ASP A 139 12.99 -2.03 -15.69
C ASP A 139 12.54 -2.12 -17.17
N GLN A 140 12.67 -3.29 -17.80
CA GLN A 140 12.18 -3.53 -19.16
C GLN A 140 10.66 -3.46 -19.22
N ILE A 141 9.96 -4.13 -18.32
CA ILE A 141 8.49 -4.09 -18.25
C ILE A 141 8.02 -2.65 -18.01
N ARG A 142 8.55 -2.02 -16.97
CA ARG A 142 8.16 -0.66 -16.60
C ARG A 142 8.59 0.39 -17.62
N GLY A 143 9.72 0.19 -18.30
CA GLY A 143 10.19 1.07 -19.37
C GLY A 143 9.22 1.11 -20.57
N ASN A 144 8.58 -0.02 -20.86
CA ASN A 144 7.66 -0.15 -22.00
C ASN A 144 6.18 0.12 -21.63
N LEU A 145 5.87 0.35 -20.35
CA LEU A 145 4.50 0.49 -19.86
C LEU A 145 4.29 1.80 -19.10
N ALA A 146 3.27 2.56 -19.48
CA ALA A 146 2.76 3.69 -18.71
C ALA A 146 1.36 3.36 -18.18
N VAL A 147 1.07 3.79 -16.95
CA VAL A 147 -0.23 3.59 -16.32
C VAL A 147 -0.78 4.91 -15.84
N VAL A 148 -2.04 5.19 -16.19
CA VAL A 148 -2.83 6.28 -15.61
C VAL A 148 -3.93 5.65 -14.78
N SER A 149 -3.78 5.68 -13.46
CA SER A 149 -4.70 5.07 -12.51
C SER A 149 -5.80 6.03 -12.07
N GLN A 150 -6.89 5.47 -11.56
CA GLN A 150 -8.02 6.20 -10.98
C GLN A 150 -7.58 7.08 -9.82
N ASP A 151 -6.85 6.49 -8.86
CA ASP A 151 -6.29 7.21 -7.73
C ASP A 151 -4.87 7.68 -8.05
N THR A 152 -4.79 8.93 -8.50
CA THR A 152 -3.49 9.56 -8.75
C THR A 152 -2.81 9.93 -7.44
N TYR A 153 -1.74 9.20 -7.11
CA TYR A 153 -0.89 9.54 -5.98
C TYR A 153 0.09 10.66 -6.33
N LEU A 154 0.12 11.69 -5.49
CA LEU A 154 1.09 12.78 -5.55
C LEU A 154 2.09 12.64 -4.40
N PHE A 155 3.36 12.54 -4.74
CA PHE A 155 4.44 12.52 -3.75
C PHE A 155 4.66 13.91 -3.18
N HIS A 156 5.09 13.96 -1.92
CA HIS A 156 5.52 15.21 -1.32
C HIS A 156 6.77 15.75 -2.06
N GLY A 157 6.63 16.90 -2.69
CA GLY A 157 7.67 17.52 -3.52
C GLY A 157 7.07 18.56 -4.44
N THR A 158 7.87 19.16 -5.30
CA THR A 158 7.40 20.16 -6.25
C THR A 158 6.53 19.54 -7.35
N VAL A 159 5.77 20.35 -8.07
CA VAL A 159 5.04 19.92 -9.28
C VAL A 159 6.04 19.33 -10.29
N ALA A 160 7.18 19.99 -10.51
CA ALA A 160 8.22 19.51 -11.40
C ALA A 160 8.75 18.13 -11.00
N ASP A 161 9.06 17.91 -9.70
CA ASP A 161 9.48 16.62 -9.20
C ASP A 161 8.43 15.54 -9.46
N ASN A 162 7.16 15.88 -9.20
CA ASN A 162 6.06 14.99 -9.46
C ASN A 162 5.91 14.63 -10.94
N LEU A 163 6.13 15.54 -11.86
CA LEU A 163 6.12 15.27 -13.30
C LEU A 163 7.29 14.39 -13.71
N LYS A 164 8.48 14.65 -13.18
CA LYS A 164 9.71 13.90 -13.45
C LYS A 164 9.68 12.44 -13.00
N PHE A 165 8.70 11.99 -12.22
CA PHE A 165 8.47 10.55 -12.00
C PHE A 165 8.21 9.78 -13.31
N GLY A 166 7.71 10.44 -14.35
CA GLY A 166 7.62 9.85 -15.70
C GLY A 166 8.98 9.61 -16.34
N ASN A 167 9.87 10.61 -16.25
CA ASN A 167 11.24 10.58 -16.75
C ASN A 167 12.12 11.46 -15.86
N PRO A 168 12.98 10.87 -14.99
CA PRO A 168 13.85 11.62 -14.08
C PRO A 168 14.85 12.55 -14.78
N ASP A 169 15.28 12.18 -15.98
CA ASP A 169 16.29 12.90 -16.76
C ASP A 169 15.67 13.99 -17.67
N ALA A 170 14.35 14.20 -17.60
CA ALA A 170 13.66 15.16 -18.44
C ALA A 170 14.12 16.60 -18.16
N THR A 171 14.35 17.35 -19.26
CA THR A 171 14.67 18.77 -19.16
C THR A 171 13.44 19.59 -18.74
N PRO A 172 13.62 20.82 -18.22
CA PRO A 172 12.48 21.69 -17.88
C PRO A 172 11.53 21.92 -19.07
N GLU A 173 12.07 22.04 -20.28
CA GLU A 173 11.30 22.24 -21.51
C GLU A 173 10.44 21.02 -21.85
N GLN A 174 10.96 19.81 -21.64
CA GLN A 174 10.20 18.56 -21.81
C GLN A 174 9.09 18.43 -20.77
N VAL A 175 9.36 18.80 -19.51
CA VAL A 175 8.36 18.83 -18.43
C VAL A 175 7.23 19.79 -18.78
N GLU A 176 7.57 21.00 -19.27
CA GLU A 176 6.57 22.00 -19.66
C GLU A 176 5.77 21.55 -20.89
N ALA A 177 6.41 20.98 -21.90
CA ALA A 177 5.75 20.43 -23.08
C ALA A 177 4.74 19.31 -22.72
N ALA A 178 5.13 18.40 -21.83
CA ALA A 178 4.23 17.35 -21.32
C ALA A 178 3.05 17.92 -20.53
N ALA A 179 3.29 18.96 -19.72
CA ALA A 179 2.23 19.66 -19.00
C ALA A 179 1.26 20.39 -19.94
N HIS A 180 1.75 20.99 -21.02
CA HIS A 180 0.92 21.58 -22.07
C HIS A 180 0.05 20.52 -22.76
N ALA A 181 0.66 19.41 -23.18
CA ALA A 181 -0.04 18.32 -23.85
C ALA A 181 -1.13 17.68 -22.95
N ALA A 182 -0.91 17.66 -21.64
CA ALA A 182 -1.88 17.20 -20.64
C ALA A 182 -2.89 18.27 -20.21
N ASN A 183 -2.92 19.44 -20.84
CA ASN A 183 -3.74 20.59 -20.42
C ASN A 183 -3.51 21.00 -18.94
N ALA A 184 -2.29 20.74 -18.40
CA ALA A 184 -1.93 21.02 -17.02
C ALA A 184 -1.20 22.36 -16.82
N HIS A 185 -0.48 22.86 -17.83
CA HIS A 185 0.35 24.06 -17.74
C HIS A 185 -0.43 25.29 -17.21
N THR A 186 -1.63 25.51 -17.70
CA THR A 186 -2.43 26.69 -17.34
C THR A 186 -2.69 26.75 -15.84
N PHE A 187 -3.14 25.65 -15.20
CA PHE A 187 -3.36 25.69 -13.76
C PHE A 187 -2.05 25.68 -12.97
N ILE A 188 -0.99 25.00 -13.45
CA ILE A 188 0.32 25.00 -12.79
C ILE A 188 0.87 26.41 -12.72
N SER A 189 0.78 27.19 -13.80
CA SER A 189 1.24 28.57 -13.86
C SER A 189 0.48 29.52 -12.93
N THR A 190 -0.73 29.16 -12.47
CA THR A 190 -1.50 29.94 -11.48
C THR A 190 -1.16 29.59 -10.03
N LEU A 191 -0.36 28.52 -9.79
CA LEU A 191 0.10 28.18 -8.45
C LEU A 191 1.16 29.19 -7.95
N PRO A 192 1.29 29.38 -6.62
CA PRO A 192 2.17 30.42 -6.05
C PRO A 192 3.60 30.44 -6.61
N ASP A 193 4.21 29.25 -6.79
CA ASP A 193 5.57 29.09 -7.30
C ASP A 193 5.59 28.31 -8.64
N GLY A 194 4.47 28.27 -9.35
CA GLY A 194 4.34 27.51 -10.61
C GLY A 194 4.79 26.06 -10.47
N TYR A 195 5.72 25.62 -11.31
CA TYR A 195 6.30 24.27 -11.26
C TYR A 195 7.11 24.00 -9.98
N GLY A 196 7.58 25.03 -9.25
CA GLY A 196 8.25 24.93 -7.97
C GLY A 196 7.30 24.77 -6.77
N THR A 197 6.00 24.88 -6.97
CA THR A 197 5.01 24.74 -5.89
C THR A 197 5.07 23.35 -5.30
N VAL A 198 5.20 23.25 -3.96
CA VAL A 198 5.20 21.98 -3.23
C VAL A 198 3.77 21.44 -3.13
N ILE A 199 3.56 20.22 -3.59
CA ILE A 199 2.29 19.48 -3.58
C ILE A 199 2.46 18.15 -2.84
N GLY A 200 1.38 17.40 -2.59
CA GLY A 200 1.39 16.13 -1.88
C GLY A 200 0.70 16.20 -0.53
N GLU A 201 0.97 15.25 0.39
CA GLU A 201 0.18 15.07 1.62
C GLU A 201 0.05 16.33 2.50
N ARG A 202 1.07 17.21 2.51
CA ARG A 202 1.08 18.44 3.31
C ARG A 202 1.35 19.70 2.48
N GLY A 203 1.36 19.59 1.14
CA GLY A 203 1.50 20.71 0.23
C GLY A 203 0.15 21.25 -0.24
N VAL A 204 0.19 22.05 -1.31
CA VAL A 204 -1.01 22.58 -1.96
C VAL A 204 -1.88 21.43 -2.44
N ARG A 205 -3.17 21.47 -2.12
CA ARG A 205 -4.13 20.46 -2.54
C ARG A 205 -4.63 20.76 -3.95
N LEU A 206 -4.35 19.84 -4.87
CA LEU A 206 -4.91 19.88 -6.21
C LEU A 206 -6.32 19.26 -6.22
N SER A 207 -7.19 19.77 -7.11
CA SER A 207 -8.50 19.15 -7.38
C SER A 207 -8.32 17.76 -8.03
N GLY A 208 -9.37 16.93 -8.06
CA GLY A 208 -9.36 15.63 -8.73
C GLY A 208 -8.90 15.72 -10.18
N GLY A 209 -9.47 16.62 -10.96
CA GLY A 209 -9.11 16.86 -12.36
C GLY A 209 -7.69 17.40 -12.55
N GLN A 210 -7.18 18.23 -11.62
CA GLN A 210 -5.79 18.69 -11.64
C GLN A 210 -4.81 17.54 -11.38
N ARG A 211 -5.10 16.67 -10.39
CA ARG A 211 -4.29 15.47 -10.13
C ARG A 211 -4.25 14.56 -11.35
N GLN A 212 -5.40 14.35 -11.98
CA GLN A 212 -5.49 13.51 -13.18
C GLN A 212 -4.64 14.03 -14.34
N ARG A 213 -4.68 15.37 -14.59
CA ARG A 213 -3.83 15.99 -15.62
C ARG A 213 -2.34 15.87 -15.29
N VAL A 214 -1.94 15.91 -14.02
CA VAL A 214 -0.56 15.61 -13.61
C VAL A 214 -0.19 14.15 -13.91
N ALA A 215 -1.10 13.19 -13.68
CA ALA A 215 -0.86 11.79 -14.02
C ALA A 215 -0.71 11.57 -15.53
N ILE A 216 -1.54 12.23 -16.33
CA ILE A 216 -1.45 12.19 -17.80
C ILE A 216 -0.11 12.80 -18.25
N ALA A 217 0.30 13.94 -17.68
CA ALA A 217 1.60 14.54 -18.01
C ALA A 217 2.79 13.63 -17.65
N ARG A 218 2.71 12.91 -16.52
CA ARG A 218 3.71 11.87 -16.18
C ARG A 218 3.77 10.78 -17.23
N ALA A 219 2.62 10.29 -17.71
CA ALA A 219 2.55 9.24 -18.72
C ALA A 219 3.07 9.73 -20.08
N LEU A 220 2.77 10.98 -20.47
CA LEU A 220 3.34 11.63 -21.67
C LEU A 220 4.86 11.75 -21.56
N LEU A 221 5.37 12.19 -20.42
CA LEU A 221 6.81 12.38 -20.21
C LEU A 221 7.57 11.04 -20.18
N ARG A 222 6.90 9.97 -19.77
CA ARG A 222 7.45 8.61 -19.80
C ARG A 222 7.60 8.07 -21.22
N ASP A 223 6.71 8.45 -22.13
CA ASP A 223 6.69 8.08 -23.54
C ASP A 223 6.79 6.56 -23.82
N ALA A 224 6.09 5.78 -23.00
CA ALA A 224 6.07 4.32 -23.15
C ALA A 224 5.15 3.90 -24.31
N PRO A 225 5.53 2.84 -25.09
CA PRO A 225 4.74 2.38 -26.23
C PRO A 225 3.43 1.68 -25.87
N ILE A 226 3.29 1.19 -24.63
CA ILE A 226 2.10 0.55 -24.12
C ILE A 226 1.50 1.42 -23.01
N LEU A 227 0.19 1.65 -23.06
CA LEU A 227 -0.55 2.48 -22.15
C LEU A 227 -1.68 1.69 -21.49
N VAL A 228 -1.78 1.79 -20.17
CA VAL A 228 -2.94 1.30 -19.39
C VAL A 228 -3.66 2.49 -18.79
N LEU A 229 -4.94 2.63 -19.10
CA LEU A 229 -5.84 3.62 -18.53
C LEU A 229 -6.81 2.90 -17.59
N ASP A 230 -6.64 3.08 -16.28
CA ASP A 230 -7.50 2.47 -15.27
C ASP A 230 -8.44 3.52 -14.70
N GLU A 231 -9.70 3.52 -15.17
CA GLU A 231 -10.76 4.45 -14.75
C GLU A 231 -10.38 5.94 -14.80
N ALA A 232 -9.60 6.32 -15.78
CA ALA A 232 -9.01 7.66 -15.88
C ALA A 232 -10.01 8.85 -15.89
N LEU A 233 -11.33 8.60 -16.01
CA LEU A 233 -12.38 9.63 -16.04
C LEU A 233 -13.37 9.54 -14.87
N SER A 234 -13.20 8.63 -13.91
CA SER A 234 -14.25 8.33 -12.91
C SER A 234 -14.44 9.40 -11.83
N ALA A 235 -13.43 10.21 -11.54
CA ALA A 235 -13.41 11.15 -10.42
C ALA A 235 -13.41 12.63 -10.84
N VAL A 236 -13.95 12.95 -12.03
CA VAL A 236 -13.84 14.29 -12.63
C VAL A 236 -15.21 14.94 -12.76
N ASP A 237 -15.28 16.24 -12.44
CA ASP A 237 -16.45 17.06 -12.67
C ASP A 237 -16.69 17.26 -14.18
N ALA A 238 -17.96 17.33 -14.61
CA ALA A 238 -18.35 17.41 -16.02
C ALA A 238 -17.64 18.53 -16.81
N GLU A 239 -17.31 19.65 -16.16
CA GLU A 239 -16.60 20.78 -16.76
C GLU A 239 -15.14 20.46 -17.12
N ASN A 240 -14.50 19.58 -16.36
CA ASN A 240 -13.12 19.15 -16.59
C ASN A 240 -13.02 17.87 -17.45
N GLU A 241 -14.13 17.16 -17.66
CA GLU A 241 -14.15 15.88 -18.38
C GLU A 241 -13.64 16.03 -19.83
N HIS A 242 -14.10 17.04 -20.55
CA HIS A 242 -13.67 17.31 -21.93
C HIS A 242 -12.16 17.60 -22.02
N VAL A 243 -11.64 18.44 -21.12
CA VAL A 243 -10.21 18.83 -21.09
C VAL A 243 -9.31 17.62 -20.82
N ILE A 244 -9.77 16.71 -19.96
CA ILE A 244 -9.04 15.48 -19.64
C ILE A 244 -9.15 14.48 -20.80
N GLN A 245 -10.34 14.38 -21.44
CA GLN A 245 -10.51 13.50 -22.61
C GLN A 245 -9.58 13.89 -23.74
N GLU A 246 -9.46 15.18 -24.08
CA GLU A 246 -8.50 15.65 -25.08
C GLU A 246 -7.06 15.28 -24.73
N ALA A 247 -6.67 15.37 -23.46
CA ALA A 247 -5.33 15.01 -23.01
C ALA A 247 -5.10 13.49 -23.11
N LEU A 248 -6.12 12.67 -22.79
CA LEU A 248 -6.08 11.22 -22.95
C LEU A 248 -6.02 10.82 -24.42
N ASP A 249 -6.78 11.48 -25.29
CA ASP A 249 -6.76 11.20 -26.74
C ASP A 249 -5.35 11.43 -27.32
N ARG A 250 -4.70 12.54 -26.95
CA ARG A 250 -3.29 12.81 -27.33
C ARG A 250 -2.34 11.77 -26.73
N LEU A 251 -2.57 11.36 -25.48
CA LEU A 251 -1.74 10.34 -24.84
C LEU A 251 -1.87 8.98 -25.55
N MET A 252 -3.04 8.62 -26.07
CA MET A 252 -3.29 7.36 -26.76
C MET A 252 -2.77 7.32 -28.21
N GLU A 253 -2.42 8.46 -28.80
CA GLU A 253 -1.96 8.51 -30.20
C GLU A 253 -0.70 7.67 -30.40
N GLY A 254 -0.76 6.72 -31.35
CA GLY A 254 0.36 5.87 -31.73
C GLY A 254 0.77 4.81 -30.70
N ARG A 255 0.00 4.63 -29.62
CA ARG A 255 0.31 3.68 -28.54
C ARG A 255 -0.69 2.54 -28.48
N THR A 256 -0.19 1.36 -28.12
CA THR A 256 -1.04 0.22 -27.75
C THR A 256 -1.72 0.53 -26.43
N THR A 257 -3.04 0.58 -26.41
CA THR A 257 -3.78 1.08 -25.25
C THR A 257 -4.77 0.08 -24.71
N LEU A 258 -4.69 -0.18 -23.40
CA LEU A 258 -5.64 -0.96 -22.63
C LEU A 258 -6.47 -0.03 -21.76
N ILE A 259 -7.77 0.12 -22.05
CA ILE A 259 -8.71 1.00 -21.33
C ILE A 259 -9.56 0.15 -20.42
N ILE A 260 -9.38 0.26 -19.10
CA ILE A 260 -10.24 -0.36 -18.10
C ILE A 260 -11.33 0.64 -17.74
N ALA A 261 -12.56 0.32 -18.06
CA ALA A 261 -13.65 1.26 -17.92
C ALA A 261 -14.70 0.80 -16.89
N HIS A 262 -15.02 1.71 -16.00
CA HIS A 262 -16.26 1.69 -15.24
C HIS A 262 -17.36 2.54 -15.91
N ARG A 263 -16.97 3.57 -16.68
CA ARG A 263 -17.87 4.30 -17.55
C ARG A 263 -17.72 3.78 -18.97
N LEU A 264 -18.76 3.18 -19.50
CA LEU A 264 -18.73 2.59 -20.83
C LEU A 264 -18.53 3.63 -21.95
N SER A 265 -18.82 4.91 -21.67
CA SER A 265 -18.50 6.02 -22.58
C SER A 265 -17.02 6.09 -22.94
N SER A 266 -16.11 5.68 -22.05
CA SER A 266 -14.68 5.71 -22.28
C SER A 266 -14.18 4.67 -23.31
N VAL A 267 -14.94 3.62 -23.58
CA VAL A 267 -14.57 2.55 -24.49
C VAL A 267 -15.31 2.57 -25.83
N ILE A 268 -16.25 3.50 -26.04
CA ILE A 268 -17.02 3.60 -27.29
C ILE A 268 -16.09 3.82 -28.48
N GLY A 269 -15.01 4.58 -28.31
CA GLY A 269 -13.99 4.87 -29.32
C GLY A 269 -12.85 3.86 -29.40
N ALA A 270 -12.92 2.74 -28.67
CA ALA A 270 -11.93 1.67 -28.78
C ALA A 270 -12.13 0.86 -30.06
N ASP A 271 -11.02 0.37 -30.62
CA ASP A 271 -11.03 -0.47 -31.84
C ASP A 271 -11.77 -1.79 -31.58
N ARG A 272 -11.61 -2.32 -30.34
CA ARG A 272 -12.21 -3.57 -29.88
C ARG A 272 -12.50 -3.48 -28.39
N ILE A 273 -13.58 -4.13 -27.99
CA ILE A 273 -14.03 -4.24 -26.60
C ILE A 273 -14.01 -5.71 -26.19
N ILE A 274 -13.45 -5.99 -25.05
CA ILE A 274 -13.41 -7.31 -24.43
C ILE A 274 -14.28 -7.24 -23.16
N VAL A 275 -15.26 -8.12 -23.06
CA VAL A 275 -16.15 -8.24 -21.92
C VAL A 275 -15.67 -9.39 -21.04
N LEU A 276 -15.37 -9.05 -19.80
CA LEU A 276 -14.96 -10.01 -18.78
C LEU A 276 -16.14 -10.34 -17.87
N ASP A 277 -16.33 -11.62 -17.63
CA ASP A 277 -17.22 -12.12 -16.60
C ASP A 277 -16.59 -13.31 -15.88
N ALA A 278 -16.67 -13.33 -14.55
CA ALA A 278 -16.11 -14.38 -13.70
C ALA A 278 -14.67 -14.78 -14.07
N GLY A 279 -13.82 -13.80 -14.39
CA GLY A 279 -12.41 -14.00 -14.70
C GLY A 279 -12.09 -14.54 -16.10
N ARG A 280 -13.09 -14.60 -17.00
CA ARG A 280 -12.97 -15.09 -18.39
C ARG A 280 -13.44 -14.04 -19.39
N VAL A 281 -12.96 -14.15 -20.63
CA VAL A 281 -13.52 -13.39 -21.76
C VAL A 281 -14.81 -14.06 -22.19
N THR A 282 -15.92 -13.32 -22.19
CA THR A 282 -17.25 -13.81 -22.58
C THR A 282 -17.73 -13.25 -23.89
N GLU A 283 -17.41 -11.99 -24.18
CA GLU A 283 -17.76 -11.31 -25.43
C GLU A 283 -16.58 -10.50 -25.95
N GLU A 284 -16.48 -10.38 -27.26
CA GLU A 284 -15.43 -9.61 -27.91
C GLU A 284 -15.94 -9.05 -29.26
N GLY A 285 -15.71 -7.74 -29.47
CA GLY A 285 -16.15 -7.10 -30.68
C GLY A 285 -16.10 -5.58 -30.65
N SER A 286 -16.56 -4.93 -31.68
CA SER A 286 -16.76 -3.49 -31.70
C SER A 286 -17.99 -3.09 -30.88
N HIS A 287 -18.04 -1.83 -30.43
CA HIS A 287 -19.19 -1.27 -29.73
C HIS A 287 -20.53 -1.55 -30.43
N ALA A 288 -20.60 -1.30 -31.73
CA ALA A 288 -21.82 -1.49 -32.51
C ALA A 288 -22.26 -2.96 -32.57
N ARG A 289 -21.30 -3.89 -32.73
CA ARG A 289 -21.59 -5.32 -32.76
C ARG A 289 -22.09 -5.84 -31.43
N LEU A 290 -21.39 -5.53 -30.33
CA LEU A 290 -21.75 -5.99 -28.99
C LEU A 290 -23.12 -5.44 -28.52
N LEU A 291 -23.49 -4.23 -28.96
CA LEU A 291 -24.83 -3.71 -28.71
C LEU A 291 -25.89 -4.48 -29.49
N ALA A 292 -25.61 -4.83 -30.77
CA ALA A 292 -26.54 -5.58 -31.61
C ALA A 292 -26.74 -7.03 -31.14
N ASP A 293 -25.67 -7.66 -30.61
CA ASP A 293 -25.71 -9.03 -30.10
C ASP A 293 -26.53 -9.14 -28.79
N GLY A 294 -26.80 -8.02 -28.10
CA GLY A 294 -27.72 -7.97 -26.97
C GLY A 294 -27.27 -8.69 -25.69
N GLY A 295 -25.98 -9.01 -25.59
CA GLY A 295 -25.35 -9.75 -24.49
C GLY A 295 -25.09 -8.94 -23.22
N ILE A 296 -24.05 -9.35 -22.48
CA ILE A 296 -23.61 -8.71 -21.22
C ILE A 296 -23.24 -7.25 -21.44
N TYR A 297 -22.52 -6.94 -22.54
CA TYR A 297 -22.17 -5.56 -22.88
C TYR A 297 -23.40 -4.68 -23.04
N ALA A 298 -24.39 -5.13 -23.81
CA ALA A 298 -25.63 -4.38 -24.01
C ALA A 298 -26.45 -4.21 -22.72
N ALA A 299 -26.40 -5.19 -21.82
CA ALA A 299 -27.01 -5.09 -20.50
C ALA A 299 -26.31 -4.02 -19.64
N LEU A 300 -24.98 -4.04 -19.56
CA LEU A 300 -24.18 -3.04 -18.84
C LEU A 300 -24.42 -1.63 -19.37
N MET A 301 -24.51 -1.45 -20.70
CA MET A 301 -24.82 -0.15 -21.31
C MET A 301 -26.20 0.36 -20.90
N ARG A 302 -27.22 -0.51 -20.91
CA ARG A 302 -28.60 -0.14 -20.48
C ARG A 302 -28.63 0.29 -19.03
N ASP A 303 -27.96 -0.45 -18.15
CA ASP A 303 -27.90 -0.12 -16.72
C ASP A 303 -27.24 1.23 -16.46
N GLN A 304 -26.18 1.58 -17.21
CA GLN A 304 -25.53 2.90 -17.09
C GLN A 304 -26.41 4.04 -17.61
N VAL A 305 -27.16 3.83 -18.70
CA VAL A 305 -28.06 4.86 -19.22
C VAL A 305 -29.21 5.11 -18.24
N VAL A 306 -29.78 4.06 -17.65
CA VAL A 306 -30.86 4.16 -16.65
C VAL A 306 -30.35 4.84 -15.37
N ASN A 307 -29.20 4.44 -14.85
CA ASN A 307 -28.63 5.03 -13.65
C ASN A 307 -28.06 6.43 -13.89
N GLY A 308 -27.51 6.73 -15.07
CA GLY A 308 -27.05 8.07 -15.47
C GLY A 308 -28.19 9.07 -15.60
N ALA A 309 -29.36 8.66 -16.09
CA ALA A 309 -30.55 9.50 -16.14
C ALA A 309 -31.12 9.79 -14.74
N SER A 310 -30.87 8.94 -13.75
CA SER A 310 -31.34 9.12 -12.37
C SER A 310 -30.45 10.04 -11.54
N HIS A 311 -29.23 10.34 -11.96
CA HIS A 311 -28.29 11.22 -11.25
C HIS A 311 -28.42 12.71 -11.62
N GLY A 312 -29.35 13.07 -12.51
CA GLY A 312 -29.68 14.45 -12.84
C GLY A 312 -30.59 15.18 -11.83
N ILE A 313 -31.26 14.46 -10.93
CA ILE A 313 -32.17 15.03 -9.93
C ILE A 313 -32.07 14.15 -8.67
N ALA A 314 -31.30 14.53 -7.72
CA ALA A 314 -31.39 14.32 -6.29
C ALA A 314 -30.05 13.90 -5.65
N GLY A 315 -29.81 14.54 -4.54
CA GLY A 315 -28.60 14.41 -3.71
C GLY A 315 -28.28 12.98 -3.29
N SER A 316 -27.02 12.82 -3.02
CA SER A 316 -26.32 11.66 -2.44
C SER A 316 -27.21 10.73 -1.61
N PRO A 317 -27.29 9.44 -1.93
CA PRO A 317 -27.82 8.44 -1.03
C PRO A 317 -26.69 7.78 -0.21
N PHE A 318 -25.87 8.59 0.47
CA PHE A 318 -25.13 8.08 1.63
C PHE A 318 -25.83 8.64 2.88
N PRO A 319 -26.55 7.81 3.65
CA PRO A 319 -27.01 8.20 4.96
C PRO A 319 -25.79 8.20 5.90
N ASN A 320 -25.55 9.40 6.45
CA ASN A 320 -24.70 9.68 7.58
C ASN A 320 -23.18 9.69 7.37
N GLY A 321 -22.68 10.92 7.53
CA GLY A 321 -21.27 11.26 7.72
C GLY A 321 -20.53 10.39 8.74
N GLY A 322 -20.06 9.25 8.28
CA GLY A 322 -18.98 8.54 8.89
C GLY A 322 -17.69 9.17 8.41
N THR A 323 -17.04 9.90 9.28
CA THR A 323 -15.78 10.57 9.02
C THR A 323 -14.74 9.55 8.55
N ARG A 324 -13.90 9.98 7.61
CA ARG A 324 -12.72 9.26 7.08
C ARG A 324 -11.85 8.66 8.20
N GLU A 325 -11.94 9.21 9.41
CA GLU A 325 -11.33 8.70 10.65
C GLU A 325 -11.96 7.37 11.15
N ALA A 326 -13.24 7.16 10.93
CA ALA A 326 -13.89 5.90 11.31
C ALA A 326 -13.43 4.73 10.41
N PHE A 327 -13.25 4.97 9.10
CA PHE A 327 -12.69 3.95 8.19
C PHE A 327 -11.19 3.73 8.42
N ALA A 328 -10.41 4.78 8.71
CA ALA A 328 -8.99 4.63 9.05
C ALA A 328 -8.81 3.89 10.38
N ASN A 329 -9.64 4.16 11.38
CA ASN A 329 -9.62 3.46 12.66
C ASN A 329 -10.11 2.01 12.52
N GLN A 330 -11.14 1.76 11.72
CA GLN A 330 -11.64 0.41 11.45
C GLN A 330 -10.64 -0.43 10.63
N ALA A 331 -9.93 0.17 9.66
CA ALA A 331 -8.85 -0.47 8.93
C ALA A 331 -7.61 -0.73 9.83
N ALA A 332 -7.28 0.20 10.72
CA ALA A 332 -6.21 0.02 11.71
C ALA A 332 -6.57 -1.03 12.77
N GLU A 333 -7.83 -1.09 13.18
CA GLU A 333 -8.33 -2.09 14.13
C GLU A 333 -8.43 -3.48 13.49
N MET A 334 -8.87 -3.60 12.23
CA MET A 334 -8.82 -4.87 11.47
C MET A 334 -7.38 -5.32 11.21
N ALA A 335 -6.47 -4.40 10.83
CA ALA A 335 -5.07 -4.73 10.63
C ALA A 335 -4.39 -5.17 11.94
N SER A 336 -4.73 -4.55 13.08
CA SER A 336 -4.22 -4.96 14.38
C SER A 336 -4.80 -6.31 14.83
N THR A 337 -6.08 -6.57 14.57
CA THR A 337 -6.75 -7.83 14.92
C THR A 337 -6.28 -8.98 14.01
N GLU A 338 -6.11 -8.76 12.70
CA GLU A 338 -5.52 -9.75 11.80
C GLU A 338 -4.04 -10.02 12.09
N ALA A 339 -3.27 -9.00 12.47
CA ALA A 339 -1.88 -9.18 12.90
C ALA A 339 -1.79 -10.00 14.19
N ILE A 340 -2.72 -9.80 15.14
CA ILE A 340 -2.82 -10.59 16.38
C ILE A 340 -3.26 -12.02 16.06
N LEU A 341 -4.21 -12.24 15.16
CA LEU A 341 -4.66 -13.58 14.75
C LEU A 341 -3.61 -14.33 13.91
N ARG A 342 -2.77 -13.63 13.12
CA ARG A 342 -1.63 -14.26 12.40
C ARG A 342 -0.42 -14.51 13.30
N ALA A 343 -0.31 -13.83 14.43
CA ALA A 343 0.72 -14.12 15.44
C ALA A 343 0.56 -15.50 16.11
N GLU A 344 -0.57 -16.18 15.92
CA GLU A 344 -0.75 -17.58 16.32
C GLU A 344 0.09 -18.59 15.49
N GLY A 345 0.73 -18.16 14.40
CA GLY A 345 1.52 -19.05 13.53
C GLY A 345 2.91 -19.43 14.07
N MET A 346 3.54 -18.62 14.91
CA MET A 346 4.81 -18.97 15.57
C MET A 346 4.55 -19.26 17.04
N GLY A 347 4.64 -20.54 17.42
CA GLY A 347 4.50 -20.94 18.81
C GLY A 347 5.48 -20.15 19.70
N TRP A 348 5.03 -19.67 20.85
CA TRP A 348 5.82 -18.83 21.78
C TRP A 348 7.20 -19.42 22.12
N ARG A 349 7.37 -20.75 22.03
CA ARG A 349 8.64 -21.44 22.17
C ARG A 349 9.63 -21.13 21.05
N GLN A 350 9.16 -20.95 19.83
CA GLN A 350 9.98 -20.62 18.66
C GLN A 350 10.44 -19.17 18.73
N THR A 351 9.54 -18.28 19.10
CA THR A 351 9.85 -16.85 19.32
C THR A 351 10.85 -16.68 20.47
N PHE A 352 10.69 -17.45 21.55
CA PHE A 352 11.62 -17.42 22.67
C PHE A 352 13.01 -17.95 22.31
N ASN A 353 13.08 -18.98 21.47
CA ASN A 353 14.34 -19.57 21.02
C ASN A 353 15.12 -18.61 20.10
N GLU A 354 14.43 -17.89 19.20
CA GLU A 354 15.05 -16.89 18.33
C GLU A 354 15.49 -15.65 19.13
N LEU A 355 14.70 -15.19 20.09
CA LEU A 355 15.10 -14.14 21.04
C LEU A 355 16.33 -14.56 21.85
N PHE A 356 16.38 -15.79 22.32
CA PHE A 356 17.54 -16.30 23.05
C PHE A 356 18.79 -16.38 22.20
N ARG A 357 18.65 -16.74 20.92
CA ARG A 357 19.72 -16.76 19.93
C ARG A 357 20.28 -15.36 19.66
N LEU A 358 19.40 -14.36 19.58
CA LEU A 358 19.75 -12.94 19.38
C LEU A 358 20.47 -12.36 20.60
N VAL A 359 20.08 -12.79 21.80
CA VAL A 359 20.62 -12.33 23.09
C VAL A 359 21.93 -13.06 23.47
N ASN A 360 22.17 -14.23 22.91
CA ASN A 360 23.33 -15.08 23.23
C ASN A 360 24.70 -14.36 23.11
N PRO A 361 24.97 -13.49 22.11
CA PRO A 361 26.22 -12.72 22.04
C PRO A 361 26.42 -11.77 23.23
N TRP A 362 25.32 -11.37 23.91
CA TRP A 362 25.30 -10.41 25.01
C TRP A 362 25.15 -11.05 26.40
N LYS A 363 25.13 -12.39 26.47
CA LYS A 363 24.90 -13.15 27.72
C LYS A 363 25.79 -12.71 28.88
N GLY A 364 27.05 -12.39 28.62
CA GLY A 364 27.98 -11.92 29.64
C GLY A 364 27.58 -10.58 30.26
N LYS A 365 27.12 -9.63 29.43
CA LYS A 365 26.60 -8.34 29.92
C LYS A 365 25.30 -8.48 30.67
N LEU A 366 24.42 -9.38 30.25
CA LEU A 366 23.16 -9.68 30.92
C LEU A 366 23.39 -10.31 32.29
N ILE A 367 24.29 -11.29 32.40
CA ILE A 367 24.68 -11.90 33.67
C ILE A 367 25.26 -10.85 34.61
N LEU A 368 26.13 -9.97 34.10
CA LEU A 368 26.71 -8.87 34.88
C LEU A 368 25.62 -7.91 35.38
N THR A 369 24.68 -7.51 34.52
CA THR A 369 23.57 -6.63 34.89
C THR A 369 22.68 -7.29 35.94
N PHE A 370 22.43 -8.58 35.83
CA PHE A 370 21.64 -9.34 36.81
C PHE A 370 22.35 -9.43 38.16
N LEU A 371 23.65 -9.70 38.17
CA LEU A 371 24.46 -9.74 39.40
C LEU A 371 24.55 -8.36 40.07
N LEU A 372 24.70 -7.29 39.30
CA LEU A 372 24.65 -5.92 39.81
C LEU A 372 23.28 -5.56 40.38
N GLY A 373 22.19 -6.06 39.76
CA GLY A 373 20.83 -5.95 40.27
C GLY A 373 20.66 -6.63 41.65
N ILE A 374 21.17 -7.86 41.82
CA ILE A 374 21.17 -8.58 43.10
C ILE A 374 22.01 -7.84 44.15
N ALA A 375 23.19 -7.37 43.80
CA ALA A 375 24.05 -6.61 44.70
C ALA A 375 23.37 -5.31 45.17
N ARG A 376 22.69 -4.60 44.25
CA ARG A 376 21.89 -3.42 44.61
C ARG A 376 20.77 -3.74 45.60
N PHE A 377 20.05 -4.85 45.39
CA PHE A 377 19.00 -5.29 46.32
C PHE A 377 19.55 -5.65 47.72
N ALA A 378 20.66 -6.40 47.76
CA ALA A 378 21.33 -6.74 48.98
C ALA A 378 21.81 -5.48 49.75
N SER A 379 22.32 -4.46 49.00
CA SER A 379 22.74 -3.18 49.58
C SER A 379 21.57 -2.40 50.23
N ILE A 380 20.40 -2.37 49.53
CA ILE A 380 19.20 -1.70 50.05
C ILE A 380 18.71 -2.37 51.34
N ILE A 381 18.68 -3.71 51.37
CA ILE A 381 18.30 -4.49 52.58
C ILE A 381 19.35 -4.23 53.69
N GLY A 382 20.64 -4.23 53.36
CA GLY A 382 21.70 -3.94 54.30
C GLY A 382 21.56 -2.55 54.95
N ILE A 383 21.27 -1.51 54.18
CA ILE A 383 21.02 -0.16 54.70
C ILE A 383 19.79 -0.16 55.61
N GLY A 384 18.71 -0.86 55.26
CA GLY A 384 17.53 -0.99 56.11
C GLY A 384 17.82 -1.64 57.46
N VAL A 385 18.57 -2.75 57.45
CA VAL A 385 19.00 -3.46 58.67
C VAL A 385 19.95 -2.57 59.52
N ALA A 386 20.95 -1.94 58.90
CA ALA A 386 21.84 -1.03 59.60
C ALA A 386 21.10 0.14 60.24
N SER A 387 20.14 0.74 59.52
CA SER A 387 19.28 1.81 60.05
C SER A 387 18.46 1.34 61.27
N ALA A 388 17.89 0.13 61.19
CA ALA A 388 17.12 -0.45 62.29
C ALA A 388 18.01 -0.71 63.53
N LEU A 389 19.23 -1.22 63.32
CA LEU A 389 20.19 -1.44 64.40
C LEU A 389 20.66 -0.11 65.03
N ILE A 390 20.89 0.93 64.25
CA ILE A 390 21.24 2.27 64.78
C ILE A 390 20.08 2.82 65.62
N VAL A 391 18.84 2.71 65.15
CA VAL A 391 17.66 3.16 65.90
C VAL A 391 17.51 2.38 67.22
N ALA A 392 17.74 1.07 67.22
CA ALA A 392 17.71 0.23 68.38
C ALA A 392 18.80 0.65 69.41
N ALA A 393 20.02 0.83 68.98
CA ALA A 393 21.14 1.26 69.81
C ALA A 393 20.90 2.64 70.45
N VAL A 394 20.38 3.60 69.69
CA VAL A 394 20.00 4.91 70.22
C VAL A 394 18.88 4.82 71.24
N LYS A 395 17.92 3.91 71.06
CA LYS A 395 16.83 3.71 72.00
C LYS A 395 17.28 3.07 73.33
N ASP A 396 18.25 2.17 73.28
CA ASP A 396 18.77 1.46 74.44
C ASP A 396 19.89 2.22 75.13
N GLY A 397 20.27 3.41 74.68
CA GLY A 397 21.22 4.29 75.39
C GLY A 397 22.68 3.84 75.26
N ASP A 398 23.00 2.91 74.32
CA ASP A 398 24.39 2.45 74.10
C ASP A 398 25.20 3.50 73.36
N PRO A 399 26.44 3.81 73.83
CA PRO A 399 27.28 4.78 73.12
C PRO A 399 27.71 4.22 71.75
N PHE A 400 27.59 5.05 70.70
CA PHE A 400 28.09 4.76 69.36
C PHE A 400 29.54 4.28 69.39
N GLY A 401 29.80 2.99 69.37
CA GLY A 401 31.15 2.43 69.30
C GLY A 401 31.33 0.99 69.74
N SER A 402 30.27 0.29 70.10
CA SER A 402 30.28 -1.14 70.51
C SER A 402 29.53 -2.09 69.60
N ALA A 403 29.21 -1.65 68.36
CA ALA A 403 28.60 -2.53 67.36
C ALA A 403 29.49 -2.70 66.11
#